data_e9bd34611896e338b470c9e142746d41
#
_entry.id   e9bd34611896e338b470c9e142746d41
#
_cell.length_a   1.000
_cell.length_b   1.000
_cell.length_c   1.000
_cell.angle_alpha   90.00
_cell.angle_beta   90.00
_cell.angle_gamma   90.00
#
_symmetry.space_group_name_H-M   'P 1'
#
loop_
_entity.id
_entity.type
_entity.pdbx_description
1 polymer ?
#
loop_
_entity_poly.entity_id
_entity_poly.type
_entity_poly.pdbx_seq_one_letter_code
_entity_poly.pdbx_strand_id
1 'polypeptide(L)'
;GGWDTHNGQGTAGSGYHFYQNKIAELSEALTAFYNDLNTGGEAARVTVIVQSEFGRRVRQNGSSGTDHGYGNPMLVLGGPVNGRRFYGQWLGLDPQVLSPYFGDVPVTTDFRRVFSELLIRRMGNNKLGNVFPGYTGYTPLGLFQGSDIAPQYVASGQTQVMANLPAHPQPAYGESLRETSRSIRARERDEVSWIRKLLAALGLS
;
A
#
# COMPACT_ATOMS: atom_id res chain seq x y z
N GLY A 1 -4.34 9.22 12.69
CA GLY A 1 -3.57 10.37 12.19
C GLY A 1 -2.27 10.58 12.96
N GLY A 2 -1.52 11.62 12.57
CA GLY A 2 -0.28 11.98 13.27
C GLY A 2 0.93 11.11 12.91
N TRP A 3 0.99 10.60 11.69
CA TRP A 3 2.11 9.82 11.17
C TRP A 3 3.12 10.65 10.37
N ASP A 4 2.94 11.96 10.35
CA ASP A 4 3.90 12.84 9.70
C ASP A 4 5.20 12.91 10.49
N THR A 5 6.29 12.47 9.88
CA THR A 5 7.61 12.42 10.45
C THR A 5 8.65 13.24 9.68
N HIS A 6 8.24 14.26 8.93
CA HIS A 6 9.19 15.14 8.24
C HIS A 6 10.10 15.89 9.20
N ASN A 7 9.62 16.18 10.39
CA ASN A 7 10.37 16.89 11.42
C ASN A 7 10.35 16.08 12.72
N GLY A 8 11.50 15.73 13.23
CA GLY A 8 11.64 15.11 14.53
C GLY A 8 10.99 13.71 14.63
N GLN A 9 11.41 12.75 13.81
CA GLN A 9 10.89 11.37 13.86
C GLN A 9 11.16 10.67 15.20
N GLY A 10 12.19 11.11 15.92
CA GLY A 10 12.66 10.51 17.16
C GLY A 10 13.71 9.43 16.94
N THR A 11 14.37 9.05 18.01
CA THR A 11 15.42 8.02 18.02
C THR A 11 15.19 7.07 19.17
N ALA A 12 15.24 5.77 18.92
CA ALA A 12 15.13 4.75 19.96
C ALA A 12 16.19 4.95 21.04
N GLY A 13 15.78 4.89 22.31
CA GLY A 13 16.68 5.12 23.46
C GLY A 13 16.95 6.60 23.78
N SER A 14 16.44 7.55 23.01
CA SER A 14 16.49 8.98 23.34
C SER A 14 15.27 9.38 24.17
N GLY A 15 15.24 10.60 24.69
CA GLY A 15 14.06 11.17 25.35
C GLY A 15 12.89 11.48 24.39
N TYR A 16 13.09 11.31 23.09
CA TYR A 16 12.11 11.57 22.04
C TYR A 16 11.90 10.32 21.18
N HIS A 17 10.73 9.73 21.25
CA HIS A 17 10.41 8.44 20.63
C HIS A 17 9.13 8.51 19.77
N PHE A 18 8.93 9.57 19.02
CA PHE A 18 7.66 9.83 18.32
C PHE A 18 7.19 8.65 17.46
N TYR A 19 8.03 8.19 16.54
CA TYR A 19 7.66 7.10 15.62
C TYR A 19 7.46 5.77 16.35
N GLN A 20 8.31 5.47 17.32
CA GLN A 20 8.19 4.28 18.16
C GLN A 20 6.84 4.25 18.90
N ASN A 21 6.43 5.39 19.47
CA ASN A 21 5.16 5.50 20.17
C ASN A 21 3.97 5.29 19.22
N LYS A 22 4.05 5.80 17.99
CA LYS A 22 3.01 5.58 16.97
C LYS A 22 2.90 4.11 16.54
N ILE A 23 4.02 3.42 16.42
CA ILE A 23 4.01 1.97 16.15
C ILE A 23 3.44 1.19 17.34
N ALA A 24 3.76 1.57 18.57
CA ALA A 24 3.19 0.96 19.77
C ALA A 24 1.66 1.13 19.81
N GLU A 25 1.16 2.36 19.61
CA GLU A 25 -0.27 2.67 19.51
C GLU A 25 -0.99 1.78 18.47
N LEU A 26 -0.40 1.67 17.27
CA LEU A 26 -0.95 0.82 16.20
C LEU A 26 -0.96 -0.66 16.62
N SER A 27 0.14 -1.14 17.20
CA SER A 27 0.28 -2.53 17.64
C SER A 27 -0.72 -2.89 18.71
N GLU A 28 -0.91 -2.03 19.70
CA GLU A 28 -1.89 -2.21 20.78
C GLU A 28 -3.32 -2.22 20.24
N ALA A 29 -3.66 -1.27 19.37
CA ALA A 29 -4.98 -1.21 18.74
C ALA A 29 -5.28 -2.45 17.87
N LEU A 30 -4.33 -2.89 17.07
CA LEU A 30 -4.49 -4.11 16.25
C LEU A 30 -4.61 -5.35 17.12
N THR A 31 -3.85 -5.44 18.20
CA THR A 31 -3.89 -6.57 19.14
C THR A 31 -5.23 -6.63 19.85
N ALA A 32 -5.72 -5.51 20.38
CA ALA A 32 -7.01 -5.45 21.04
C ALA A 32 -8.15 -5.83 20.09
N PHE A 33 -8.16 -5.24 18.89
CA PHE A 33 -9.17 -5.53 17.87
C PHE A 33 -9.16 -7.00 17.43
N TYR A 34 -7.97 -7.56 17.16
CA TYR A 34 -7.85 -8.95 16.72
C TYR A 34 -8.25 -9.94 17.83
N ASN A 35 -7.91 -9.66 19.07
CA ASN A 35 -8.32 -10.48 20.22
C ASN A 35 -9.84 -10.46 20.41
N ASP A 36 -10.48 -9.31 20.24
CA ASP A 36 -11.94 -9.18 20.30
C ASP A 36 -12.62 -10.00 19.19
N LEU A 37 -12.17 -9.86 17.95
CA LEU A 37 -12.65 -10.67 16.83
C LEU A 37 -12.45 -12.18 17.07
N ASN A 38 -11.33 -12.56 17.64
CA ASN A 38 -11.01 -13.97 17.88
C ASN A 38 -11.89 -14.55 19.00
N THR A 39 -12.13 -13.77 20.07
CA THR A 39 -13.01 -14.14 21.16
C THR A 39 -14.47 -14.26 20.70
N GLY A 40 -14.91 -13.37 19.81
CA GLY A 40 -16.24 -13.40 19.20
C GLY A 40 -16.41 -14.46 18.12
N GLY A 41 -15.36 -15.17 17.72
CA GLY A 41 -15.40 -16.16 16.62
C GLY A 41 -15.43 -15.55 15.22
N GLU A 42 -15.24 -14.23 15.10
CA GLU A 42 -15.36 -13.49 13.83
C GLU A 42 -14.03 -13.37 13.06
N ALA A 43 -12.90 -13.74 13.68
CA ALA A 43 -11.58 -13.59 13.08
C ALA A 43 -11.44 -14.27 11.70
N ALA A 44 -12.13 -15.40 11.48
CA ALA A 44 -12.14 -16.08 10.19
C ALA A 44 -12.85 -15.30 9.07
N ARG A 45 -13.70 -14.35 9.40
CA ARG A 45 -14.51 -13.57 8.45
C ARG A 45 -13.91 -12.22 8.12
N VAL A 46 -13.03 -11.70 9.00
CA VAL A 46 -12.44 -10.37 8.89
C VAL A 46 -11.02 -10.45 8.37
N THR A 47 -10.70 -9.62 7.40
CA THR A 47 -9.33 -9.37 6.94
C THR A 47 -8.97 -7.93 7.20
N VAL A 48 -7.87 -7.71 7.91
CA VAL A 48 -7.35 -6.39 8.22
C VAL A 48 -6.14 -6.12 7.35
N ILE A 49 -6.13 -4.98 6.67
CA ILE A 49 -4.99 -4.49 5.90
C ILE A 49 -4.55 -3.16 6.49
N VAL A 50 -3.27 -3.08 6.86
CA VAL A 50 -2.62 -1.83 7.27
C VAL A 50 -1.73 -1.38 6.13
N GLN A 51 -2.00 -0.19 5.63
CA GLN A 51 -1.32 0.41 4.50
C GLN A 51 -1.08 1.89 4.78
N SER A 52 0.02 2.41 4.30
CA SER A 52 0.24 3.85 4.19
C SER A 52 0.18 4.30 2.72
N GLU A 53 -0.02 5.58 2.50
CA GLU A 53 -0.14 6.18 1.17
C GLU A 53 1.17 6.11 0.38
N PHE A 54 2.30 6.22 1.08
CA PHE A 54 3.64 6.21 0.53
C PHE A 54 4.62 5.68 1.59
N GLY A 55 5.85 5.38 1.16
CA GLY A 55 6.96 5.07 2.06
C GLY A 55 7.67 6.32 2.58
N ARG A 56 8.70 6.12 3.37
CA ARG A 56 9.61 7.15 3.82
C ARG A 56 11.01 6.85 3.30
N ARG A 57 11.81 7.91 3.08
CA ARG A 57 13.22 7.77 2.72
C ARG A 57 13.97 7.03 3.82
N VAL A 58 14.92 6.22 3.40
CA VAL A 58 15.76 5.45 4.34
C VAL A 58 16.66 6.37 5.17
N ARG A 59 17.07 7.50 4.60
CA ARG A 59 17.96 8.46 5.26
C ARG A 59 17.18 9.55 5.98
N GLN A 60 17.66 9.90 7.15
CA GLN A 60 17.20 11.07 7.89
C GLN A 60 17.47 12.35 7.10
N ASN A 61 16.51 13.28 7.14
CA ASN A 61 16.64 14.61 6.55
C ASN A 61 17.27 15.62 7.55
N GLY A 62 17.44 16.87 7.10
CA GLY A 62 18.05 17.93 7.92
C GLY A 62 17.23 18.37 9.13
N SER A 63 15.97 17.93 9.25
CA SER A 63 15.06 18.24 10.36
C SER A 63 14.88 17.07 11.32
N SER A 64 15.81 16.11 11.34
CA SER A 64 15.75 14.89 12.17
C SER A 64 14.50 14.04 11.93
N GLY A 65 13.96 14.10 10.73
CA GLY A 65 12.82 13.31 10.26
C GLY A 65 13.14 12.56 8.98
N THR A 66 12.11 12.17 8.25
CA THR A 66 12.25 11.54 6.94
C THR A 66 11.28 12.14 5.94
N ASP A 67 11.74 12.35 4.71
CA ASP A 67 10.89 12.80 3.60
C ASP A 67 10.08 11.63 3.03
N HIS A 68 9.12 11.93 2.15
CA HIS A 68 8.36 10.91 1.43
C HIS A 68 9.28 10.04 0.59
N GLY A 69 9.00 8.74 0.57
CA GLY A 69 9.65 7.74 -0.27
C GLY A 69 8.62 6.90 -1.03
N TYR A 70 9.07 5.85 -1.71
CA TYR A 70 8.20 5.02 -2.54
C TYR A 70 7.69 3.77 -1.81
N GLY A 71 8.55 2.77 -1.66
CA GLY A 71 8.17 1.48 -1.11
C GLY A 71 7.97 1.51 0.40
N ASN A 72 6.95 0.79 0.85
CA ASN A 72 6.70 0.53 2.27
C ASN A 72 6.10 -0.86 2.47
N PRO A 73 6.18 -1.42 3.68
CA PRO A 73 5.51 -2.68 3.98
C PRO A 73 3.99 -2.48 4.10
N MET A 74 3.24 -3.47 3.65
CA MET A 74 1.82 -3.63 3.93
C MET A 74 1.65 -4.80 4.91
N LEU A 75 0.88 -4.61 5.99
CA LEU A 75 0.57 -5.66 6.94
C LEU A 75 -0.83 -6.22 6.64
N VAL A 76 -0.95 -7.55 6.54
CA VAL A 76 -2.23 -8.23 6.30
C VAL A 76 -2.42 -9.31 7.36
N LEU A 77 -3.57 -9.29 8.05
CA LEU A 77 -3.87 -10.24 9.11
C LEU A 77 -5.37 -10.59 9.15
N GLY A 78 -5.67 -11.70 9.81
CA GLY A 78 -7.03 -12.20 9.97
C GLY A 78 -7.51 -13.05 8.80
N GLY A 79 -8.74 -13.52 8.88
CA GLY A 79 -9.41 -14.30 7.86
C GLY A 79 -8.59 -15.48 7.31
N PRO A 80 -8.90 -15.95 6.13
CA PRO A 80 -8.10 -16.94 5.42
C PRO A 80 -6.89 -16.31 4.70
N VAL A 81 -6.02 -15.68 5.47
CA VAL A 81 -4.71 -15.20 5.01
C VAL A 81 -3.69 -16.34 5.16
N ASN A 82 -2.88 -16.58 4.15
CA ASN A 82 -1.72 -17.47 4.22
C ASN A 82 -0.59 -16.75 4.97
N GLY A 83 -0.78 -16.52 6.25
CA GLY A 83 0.08 -15.71 7.10
C GLY A 83 1.43 -16.34 7.45
N ARG A 84 2.16 -15.69 8.39
CA ARG A 84 3.48 -16.11 8.91
C ARG A 84 4.57 -16.17 7.83
N ARG A 85 4.48 -15.34 6.82
CA ARG A 85 5.48 -15.23 5.75
C ARG A 85 5.50 -13.82 5.16
N PHE A 86 6.58 -13.53 4.44
CA PHE A 86 6.71 -12.32 3.65
C PHE A 86 6.32 -12.60 2.20
N TYR A 87 5.71 -11.62 1.57
CA TYR A 87 5.32 -11.61 0.16
C TYR A 87 6.00 -10.44 -0.55
N GLY A 88 6.27 -10.61 -1.83
CA GLY A 88 7.06 -9.65 -2.60
C GLY A 88 8.55 -9.90 -2.51
N GLN A 89 9.32 -9.09 -3.20
CA GLN A 89 10.77 -9.19 -3.26
C GLN A 89 11.41 -8.11 -2.38
N TRP A 90 12.23 -8.51 -1.43
CA TRP A 90 13.06 -7.60 -0.67
C TRP A 90 14.45 -7.50 -1.31
N LEU A 91 14.82 -6.32 -1.78
CA LEU A 91 16.09 -6.07 -2.48
C LEU A 91 17.22 -5.58 -1.56
N GLY A 92 16.91 -5.30 -0.29
CA GLY A 92 17.87 -4.76 0.68
C GLY A 92 17.90 -3.24 0.71
N LEU A 93 18.80 -2.71 1.53
CA LEU A 93 18.99 -1.27 1.76
C LEU A 93 20.39 -0.80 1.33
N ASP A 94 21.10 -1.58 0.54
CA ASP A 94 22.42 -1.19 0.03
C ASP A 94 22.32 0.10 -0.82
N PRO A 95 23.29 1.00 -0.71
CA PRO A 95 23.28 2.25 -1.50
C PRO A 95 23.13 2.03 -3.00
N GLN A 96 23.66 0.94 -3.54
CA GLN A 96 23.52 0.57 -4.95
C GLN A 96 22.10 0.19 -5.33
N VAL A 97 21.35 -0.44 -4.40
CA VAL A 97 19.93 -0.78 -4.58
C VAL A 97 19.06 0.46 -4.51
N LEU A 98 19.36 1.37 -3.59
CA LEU A 98 18.58 2.57 -3.34
C LEU A 98 18.87 3.70 -4.34
N SER A 99 20.09 3.77 -4.91
CA SER A 99 20.54 4.86 -5.76
C SER A 99 19.63 5.14 -6.96
N PRO A 100 19.12 4.14 -7.72
CA PRO A 100 18.20 4.38 -8.81
C PRO A 100 16.85 4.97 -8.38
N TYR A 101 16.55 4.96 -7.08
CA TYR A 101 15.30 5.42 -6.46
C TYR A 101 15.51 6.62 -5.54
N PHE A 102 16.56 7.42 -5.76
CA PHE A 102 16.93 8.57 -4.93
C PHE A 102 17.15 8.26 -3.45
N GLY A 103 17.56 7.05 -3.13
CA GLY A 103 17.73 6.58 -1.77
C GLY A 103 16.46 6.06 -1.11
N ASP A 104 15.43 5.77 -1.91
CA ASP A 104 14.17 5.22 -1.45
C ASP A 104 14.13 3.69 -1.60
N VAL A 105 13.25 3.06 -0.84
CA VAL A 105 12.96 1.62 -1.01
C VAL A 105 12.20 1.41 -2.33
N PRO A 106 12.68 0.50 -3.21
CA PRO A 106 11.98 0.20 -4.45
C PRO A 106 10.60 -0.40 -4.21
N VAL A 107 9.62 -0.06 -5.05
CA VAL A 107 8.33 -0.74 -5.09
C VAL A 107 8.47 -2.02 -5.91
N THR A 108 8.46 -3.16 -5.25
CA THR A 108 8.58 -4.49 -5.89
C THR A 108 7.23 -5.20 -6.06
N THR A 109 6.20 -4.72 -5.40
CA THR A 109 4.83 -5.25 -5.51
C THR A 109 3.85 -4.09 -5.62
N ASP A 110 3.09 -4.06 -6.69
CA ASP A 110 2.00 -3.08 -6.85
C ASP A 110 0.89 -3.40 -5.83
N PHE A 111 0.48 -2.41 -5.04
CA PHE A 111 -0.58 -2.57 -4.04
C PHE A 111 -1.91 -3.05 -4.67
N ARG A 112 -2.18 -2.64 -5.92
CA ARG A 112 -3.37 -3.08 -6.65
C ARG A 112 -3.40 -4.59 -6.86
N ARG A 113 -2.24 -5.24 -6.94
CA ARG A 113 -2.13 -6.69 -7.02
C ARG A 113 -2.64 -7.36 -5.74
N VAL A 114 -2.27 -6.82 -4.57
CA VAL A 114 -2.74 -7.30 -3.26
C VAL A 114 -4.26 -7.16 -3.14
N PHE A 115 -4.77 -5.97 -3.42
CA PHE A 115 -6.21 -5.72 -3.36
C PHE A 115 -7.00 -6.49 -4.41
N SER A 116 -6.46 -6.73 -5.59
CA SER A 116 -7.10 -7.57 -6.60
C SER A 116 -7.25 -9.00 -6.11
N GLU A 117 -6.25 -9.56 -5.45
CA GLU A 117 -6.33 -10.90 -4.87
C GLU A 117 -7.38 -10.96 -3.74
N LEU A 118 -7.44 -9.93 -2.89
CA LEU A 118 -8.49 -9.79 -1.88
C LEU A 118 -9.89 -9.77 -2.51
N LEU A 119 -10.11 -8.90 -3.49
CA LEU A 119 -11.40 -8.77 -4.18
C LEU A 119 -11.84 -10.09 -4.80
N ILE A 120 -10.95 -10.76 -5.51
CA ILE A 120 -11.27 -12.02 -6.20
C ILE A 120 -11.48 -13.14 -5.19
N ARG A 121 -10.51 -13.43 -4.35
CA ARG A 121 -10.51 -14.64 -3.51
C ARG A 121 -11.39 -14.53 -2.27
N ARG A 122 -11.53 -13.32 -1.72
CA ARG A 122 -12.33 -13.12 -0.50
C ARG A 122 -13.75 -12.62 -0.77
N MET A 123 -13.92 -11.82 -1.80
CA MET A 123 -15.18 -11.14 -2.07
C MET A 123 -15.89 -11.67 -3.32
N GLY A 124 -15.27 -12.58 -4.09
CA GLY A 124 -15.82 -13.08 -5.34
C GLY A 124 -15.98 -12.00 -6.42
N ASN A 125 -15.31 -10.87 -6.25
CA ASN A 125 -15.42 -9.73 -7.17
C ASN A 125 -14.23 -9.70 -8.12
N ASN A 126 -14.45 -10.07 -9.37
CA ASN A 126 -13.44 -10.06 -10.43
C ASN A 126 -13.50 -8.83 -11.34
N LYS A 127 -14.37 -7.85 -11.07
CA LYS A 127 -14.56 -6.66 -11.89
C LYS A 127 -13.46 -5.61 -11.62
N LEU A 128 -12.21 -6.00 -11.82
CA LEU A 128 -11.05 -5.18 -11.47
C LEU A 128 -10.99 -3.87 -12.25
N GLY A 129 -11.47 -3.83 -13.49
CA GLY A 129 -11.52 -2.61 -14.27
C GLY A 129 -12.42 -1.50 -13.68
N ASN A 130 -13.40 -1.87 -12.85
CA ASN A 130 -14.23 -0.89 -12.14
C ASN A 130 -13.51 -0.29 -10.93
N VAL A 131 -12.65 -1.08 -10.27
CA VAL A 131 -11.93 -0.68 -9.05
C VAL A 131 -10.61 -0.02 -9.38
N PHE A 132 -9.87 -0.59 -10.32
CA PHE A 132 -8.55 -0.14 -10.74
C PHE A 132 -8.52 0.13 -12.25
N PRO A 133 -9.13 1.23 -12.73
CA PRO A 133 -9.12 1.56 -14.16
C PRO A 133 -7.71 1.60 -14.73
N GLY A 134 -7.49 0.90 -15.85
CA GLY A 134 -6.19 0.84 -16.51
C GLY A 134 -5.17 -0.12 -15.91
N TYR A 135 -5.45 -0.74 -14.77
CA TYR A 135 -4.59 -1.79 -14.22
C TYR A 135 -4.97 -3.16 -14.77
N THR A 136 -4.00 -3.87 -15.35
CA THR A 136 -4.16 -5.21 -15.92
C THR A 136 -3.15 -6.22 -15.40
N GLY A 137 -2.37 -5.83 -14.38
CA GLY A 137 -1.22 -6.58 -13.88
C GLY A 137 -1.53 -7.61 -12.79
N TYR A 138 -2.79 -8.02 -12.61
CA TYR A 138 -3.11 -9.01 -11.59
C TYR A 138 -2.51 -10.37 -11.91
N THR A 139 -1.74 -10.86 -10.98
CA THR A 139 -1.31 -12.26 -10.85
C THR A 139 -1.35 -12.61 -9.37
N PRO A 140 -1.88 -13.78 -8.97
CA PRO A 140 -1.99 -14.11 -7.55
C PRO A 140 -0.64 -14.12 -6.86
N LEU A 141 -0.61 -13.59 -5.64
CA LEU A 141 0.52 -13.70 -4.72
C LEU A 141 0.43 -14.96 -3.87
N GLY A 142 -0.76 -15.54 -3.77
CA GLY A 142 -1.07 -16.61 -2.83
C GLY A 142 -1.23 -16.11 -1.40
N LEU A 143 -1.49 -14.82 -1.23
CA LEU A 143 -1.66 -14.16 0.08
C LEU A 143 -2.97 -14.57 0.75
N PHE A 144 -4.04 -14.70 -0.02
CA PHE A 144 -5.35 -15.12 0.47
C PHE A 144 -5.69 -16.53 0.01
N GLN A 145 -6.36 -17.28 0.88
CA GLN A 145 -7.00 -18.54 0.50
C GLN A 145 -8.23 -18.25 -0.38
N GLY A 146 -8.63 -19.24 -1.17
CA GLY A 146 -9.75 -19.14 -2.08
C GLY A 146 -9.36 -19.37 -3.53
N SER A 147 -10.37 -19.49 -4.39
CA SER A 147 -10.18 -19.75 -5.80
C SER A 147 -10.05 -18.44 -6.59
N ASP A 148 -9.19 -18.44 -7.59
CA ASP A 148 -9.15 -17.35 -8.55
C ASP A 148 -10.32 -17.43 -9.52
N ILE A 149 -10.83 -16.25 -9.87
CA ILE A 149 -11.79 -16.05 -10.94
C ILE A 149 -11.10 -15.15 -11.97
N ALA A 150 -11.22 -15.45 -13.24
CA ALA A 150 -10.60 -14.67 -14.31
C ALA A 150 -10.97 -13.17 -14.18
N PRO A 151 -10.00 -12.26 -14.11
CA PRO A 151 -10.27 -10.85 -13.89
C PRO A 151 -10.93 -10.19 -15.10
N GLN A 152 -11.84 -9.27 -14.84
CA GLN A 152 -12.45 -8.39 -15.82
C GLN A 152 -11.81 -7.00 -15.71
N TYR A 153 -11.04 -6.60 -16.71
CA TYR A 153 -10.31 -5.34 -16.71
C TYR A 153 -11.06 -4.17 -17.34
N VAL A 154 -12.09 -4.44 -18.11
CA VAL A 154 -12.92 -3.40 -18.72
C VAL A 154 -14.10 -3.10 -17.83
N ALA A 155 -14.31 -1.84 -17.47
CA ALA A 155 -15.48 -1.42 -16.71
C ALA A 155 -16.76 -1.65 -17.54
N SER A 156 -17.81 -2.15 -16.87
CA SER A 156 -19.12 -2.35 -17.52
C SER A 156 -19.61 -1.01 -18.09
N GLY A 157 -19.79 -0.93 -19.41
CA GLY A 157 -20.26 0.28 -20.10
C GLY A 157 -19.16 1.20 -20.66
N GLN A 158 -17.87 0.89 -20.45
CA GLN A 158 -16.79 1.59 -21.12
C GLN A 158 -16.31 0.76 -22.31
N THR A 159 -16.41 1.33 -23.50
CA THR A 159 -15.77 0.77 -24.71
C THR A 159 -14.26 0.83 -24.50
N GLN A 160 -13.53 -0.13 -25.07
CA GLN A 160 -12.07 -0.37 -24.93
C GLN A 160 -11.11 0.82 -25.24
N VAL A 161 -11.56 2.05 -25.18
CA VAL A 161 -10.73 3.23 -25.43
C VAL A 161 -9.60 3.39 -24.41
N MET A 162 -9.71 2.72 -23.24
CA MET A 162 -8.72 2.81 -22.17
C MET A 162 -7.62 1.73 -22.23
N ALA A 163 -7.73 0.76 -23.12
CA ALA A 163 -6.71 -0.31 -23.25
C ALA A 163 -5.35 0.18 -23.79
N ASN A 164 -5.30 1.41 -24.29
CA ASN A 164 -4.09 2.00 -24.87
C ASN A 164 -3.52 3.18 -24.03
N LEU A 165 -3.99 3.38 -22.81
CA LEU A 165 -3.24 4.28 -21.93
C LEU A 165 -1.89 3.61 -21.63
N PRO A 166 -0.77 4.26 -21.92
CA PRO A 166 0.54 3.72 -21.58
C PRO A 166 0.52 3.41 -20.09
N ALA A 167 1.04 2.24 -19.71
CA ALA A 167 1.38 1.95 -18.34
C ALA A 167 2.04 3.21 -17.76
N HIS A 168 1.58 3.70 -16.60
CA HIS A 168 2.15 4.90 -15.99
C HIS A 168 3.65 4.87 -16.19
N PRO A 169 4.24 5.83 -16.91
CA PRO A 169 5.67 5.80 -17.12
C PRO A 169 6.27 5.79 -15.71
N GLN A 170 7.09 4.80 -15.44
CA GLN A 170 8.04 4.90 -14.35
C GLN A 170 8.68 6.27 -14.53
N PRO A 171 8.68 7.17 -13.55
CA PRO A 171 9.22 8.49 -13.73
C PRO A 171 10.62 8.34 -14.31
N ALA A 172 10.82 8.91 -15.50
CA ALA A 172 12.15 8.96 -16.11
C ALA A 172 12.99 9.78 -15.13
N TYR A 173 13.91 9.12 -14.48
CA TYR A 173 14.82 9.73 -13.54
C TYR A 173 15.66 10.78 -14.27
N GLY A 174 15.37 12.06 -14.08
CA GLY A 174 16.11 13.15 -14.75
C GLY A 174 15.44 14.51 -14.72
N GLU A 175 14.21 14.64 -14.25
CA GLU A 175 13.53 15.93 -14.21
C GLU A 175 13.76 16.67 -12.88
N SER A 176 13.97 17.99 -12.98
CA SER A 176 14.44 18.87 -11.92
C SER A 176 13.52 18.87 -10.69
N LEU A 177 14.12 19.00 -9.50
CA LEU A 177 13.47 19.05 -8.18
C LEU A 177 12.26 20.03 -8.06
N ARG A 178 12.08 20.94 -9.01
CA ARG A 178 10.95 21.89 -9.01
C ARG A 178 9.67 21.34 -9.62
N GLU A 179 9.73 20.39 -10.53
CA GLU A 179 8.55 19.69 -11.07
C GLU A 179 8.07 18.59 -10.12
N THR A 180 8.98 17.99 -9.37
CA THR A 180 8.67 16.92 -8.41
C THR A 180 7.65 17.33 -7.35
N SER A 181 7.75 18.54 -6.81
CA SER A 181 6.82 19.02 -5.77
C SER A 181 5.39 19.27 -6.27
N ARG A 182 5.22 19.63 -7.54
CA ARG A 182 3.89 19.82 -8.15
C ARG A 182 3.25 18.47 -8.53
N SER A 183 4.05 17.54 -9.03
CA SER A 183 3.59 16.21 -9.41
C SER A 183 3.24 15.34 -8.20
N ILE A 184 3.96 15.48 -7.07
CA ILE A 184 3.66 14.79 -5.81
C ILE A 184 2.29 15.23 -5.28
N ARG A 185 1.99 16.54 -5.22
CA ARG A 185 0.69 17.04 -4.74
C ARG A 185 -0.49 16.69 -5.66
N ALA A 186 -0.26 16.47 -6.93
CA ALA A 186 -1.28 15.99 -7.85
C ALA A 186 -1.53 14.48 -7.63
N ARG A 187 -0.48 13.68 -7.44
CA ARG A 187 -0.55 12.25 -7.14
C ARG A 187 -1.21 11.97 -5.80
N GLU A 188 -0.89 12.73 -4.75
CA GLU A 188 -1.55 12.63 -3.44
C GLU A 188 -3.07 12.77 -3.55
N ARG A 189 -3.56 13.66 -4.42
CA ARG A 189 -5.01 13.81 -4.66
C ARG A 189 -5.64 12.62 -5.38
N ASP A 190 -4.92 12.04 -6.32
CA ASP A 190 -5.38 10.87 -7.08
C ASP A 190 -5.36 9.60 -6.20
N GLU A 191 -4.37 9.46 -5.32
CA GLU A 191 -4.27 8.33 -4.40
C GLU A 191 -5.39 8.31 -3.35
N VAL A 192 -5.75 9.45 -2.77
CA VAL A 192 -6.91 9.53 -1.86
C VAL A 192 -8.23 9.20 -2.57
N SER A 193 -8.33 9.53 -3.85
CA SER A 193 -9.54 9.25 -4.65
C SER A 193 -9.79 7.74 -4.81
N TRP A 194 -8.76 6.91 -4.99
CA TRP A 194 -8.97 5.47 -5.14
C TRP A 194 -9.32 4.77 -3.83
N ILE A 195 -8.78 5.24 -2.69
CA ILE A 195 -9.17 4.71 -1.36
C ILE A 195 -10.67 4.89 -1.15
N ARG A 196 -11.22 6.07 -1.46
CA ARG A 196 -12.66 6.31 -1.37
C ARG A 196 -13.47 5.40 -2.29
N LYS A 197 -12.97 5.17 -3.51
CA LYS A 197 -13.62 4.25 -4.46
C LYS A 197 -13.56 2.80 -3.97
N LEU A 198 -12.45 2.39 -3.36
CA LEU A 198 -12.32 1.07 -2.75
C LEU A 198 -13.29 0.89 -1.58
N LEU A 199 -13.36 1.86 -0.67
CA LEU A 199 -14.28 1.83 0.46
C LEU A 199 -15.74 1.78 0.00
N ALA A 200 -16.10 2.58 -0.99
CA ALA A 200 -17.43 2.54 -1.59
C ALA A 200 -17.75 1.19 -2.26
N ALA A 201 -16.79 0.60 -2.96
CA ALA A 201 -16.95 -0.72 -3.57
C ALA A 201 -17.08 -1.85 -2.52
N LEU A 202 -16.55 -1.63 -1.32
CA LEU A 202 -16.65 -2.54 -0.18
C LEU A 202 -17.89 -2.31 0.68
N GLY A 203 -18.71 -1.28 0.39
CA GLY A 203 -19.87 -0.90 1.20
C GLY A 203 -19.49 -0.34 2.57
N LEU A 204 -18.30 0.23 2.72
CA LEU A 204 -17.73 0.75 3.96
C LEU A 204 -17.70 2.29 4.00
N SER A 205 -18.50 2.96 3.17
CA SER A 205 -18.63 4.43 3.14
C SER A 205 -19.65 4.93 4.14
#